data_0c043d514c1bc00eeb920ac940ccbc80
#
_entry.id   0c043d514c1bc00eeb920ac940ccbc80
#
_cell.length_a   1.000
_cell.length_b   1.000
_cell.length_c   1.000
_cell.angle_alpha   90.00
_cell.angle_beta   90.00
_cell.angle_gamma   90.00
#
_symmetry.space_group_name_H-M   'P 1'
#
loop_
_entity.id
_entity.type
_entity.pdbx_description
1 polymer ?
#
loop_
_entity_poly.entity_id
_entity_poly.type
_entity_poly.pdbx_seq_one_letter_code
_entity_poly.pdbx_strand_id
1 'polypeptide(L)'
;MIRCAPMTGATRRGAHALLAMFLRDDTHYRASAAAYGDGGVNALVRALDLFLAHPEIGFVWLADVDTQDGSQTVGACVVCRAVSTSRGTLVAKLDDVTVHPAWQGRGVGGRMLDELREHLRSEGITRIDCGCHRDNERAWRFYQRMGFQALGEERLALLL
;
A
#
# COMPACT_ATOMS: atom_id res chain seq x y z
N MET A 1 8.13 10.21 16.64
CA MET A 1 7.35 10.94 15.60
C MET A 1 7.14 10.00 14.42
N ILE A 2 5.95 9.98 13.75
CA ILE A 2 5.75 9.21 12.51
C ILE A 2 6.21 10.08 11.35
N ARG A 3 7.07 9.53 10.49
CA ARG A 3 7.49 10.15 9.23
C ARG A 3 7.01 9.29 8.07
N CYS A 4 6.46 9.92 7.04
CA CYS A 4 6.00 9.21 5.86
C CYS A 4 6.76 9.67 4.62
N ALA A 5 7.21 8.70 3.80
CA ALA A 5 7.98 8.97 2.59
C ALA A 5 7.95 7.77 1.62
N PRO A 6 8.23 7.98 0.33
CA PRO A 6 8.50 6.88 -0.59
C PRO A 6 9.70 6.04 -0.12
N MET A 7 9.62 4.73 -0.37
CA MET A 7 10.72 3.80 -0.12
C MET A 7 11.97 4.22 -0.89
N THR A 8 13.11 4.10 -0.24
CA THR A 8 14.44 4.27 -0.84
C THR A 8 15.24 2.98 -0.67
N GLY A 9 16.44 2.91 -1.26
CA GLY A 9 17.36 1.81 -1.01
C GLY A 9 17.67 1.60 0.48
N ALA A 10 17.75 2.69 1.26
CA ALA A 10 18.01 2.64 2.69
C ALA A 10 16.83 2.08 3.51
N THR A 11 15.57 2.34 3.10
CA THR A 11 14.36 1.88 3.81
C THR A 11 13.79 0.57 3.24
N ARG A 12 14.35 0.05 2.13
CA ARG A 12 13.90 -1.18 1.45
C ARG A 12 13.81 -2.39 2.38
N ARG A 13 14.75 -2.54 3.31
CA ARG A 13 14.77 -3.67 4.26
C ARG A 13 13.54 -3.62 5.19
N GLY A 14 13.19 -2.44 5.70
CA GLY A 14 12.01 -2.25 6.55
C GLY A 14 10.72 -2.50 5.77
N ALA A 15 10.62 -1.98 4.55
CA ALA A 15 9.49 -2.26 3.64
C ALA A 15 9.32 -3.76 3.39
N HIS A 16 10.42 -4.46 3.07
CA HIS A 16 10.39 -5.90 2.84
C HIS A 16 9.89 -6.66 4.07
N ALA A 17 10.42 -6.37 5.25
CA ALA A 17 10.04 -7.08 6.48
C ALA A 17 8.53 -6.93 6.79
N LEU A 18 8.00 -5.71 6.65
CA LEU A 18 6.59 -5.43 6.92
C LEU A 18 5.66 -6.04 5.87
N LEU A 19 5.97 -5.90 4.59
CA LEU A 19 5.16 -6.47 3.50
C LEU A 19 5.23 -8.01 3.48
N ALA A 20 6.39 -8.61 3.74
CA ALA A 20 6.50 -10.06 3.86
C ALA A 20 5.62 -10.62 5.00
N MET A 21 5.56 -9.93 6.12
CA MET A 21 4.67 -10.27 7.23
C MET A 21 3.19 -10.17 6.79
N PHE A 22 2.81 -9.08 6.12
CA PHE A 22 1.46 -8.89 5.60
C PHE A 22 1.06 -10.00 4.63
N LEU A 23 1.87 -10.28 3.60
CA LEU A 23 1.58 -11.32 2.59
C LEU A 23 1.46 -12.72 3.19
N ARG A 24 2.21 -13.00 4.26
CA ARG A 24 2.16 -14.28 4.98
C ARG A 24 0.94 -14.41 5.89
N ASP A 25 0.58 -13.35 6.61
CA ASP A 25 -0.30 -13.43 7.77
C ASP A 25 -1.71 -12.85 7.52
N ASP A 26 -1.91 -11.99 6.52
CA ASP A 26 -3.21 -11.39 6.23
C ASP A 26 -4.17 -12.43 5.64
N THR A 27 -5.27 -12.70 6.35
CA THR A 27 -6.24 -13.74 5.98
C THR A 27 -7.04 -13.37 4.73
N HIS A 28 -7.33 -12.09 4.51
CA HIS A 28 -8.08 -11.62 3.34
C HIS A 28 -7.20 -11.68 2.08
N TYR A 29 -5.93 -11.26 2.19
CA TYR A 29 -4.97 -11.43 1.10
C TYR A 29 -4.83 -12.91 0.73
N ARG A 30 -4.62 -13.79 1.71
CA ARG A 30 -4.46 -15.23 1.48
C ARG A 30 -5.67 -15.89 0.83
N ALA A 31 -6.89 -15.40 1.10
CA ALA A 31 -8.11 -15.88 0.46
C ALA A 31 -8.11 -15.64 -1.07
N SER A 32 -7.42 -14.61 -1.53
CA SER A 32 -7.28 -14.27 -2.96
C SER A 32 -5.94 -14.68 -3.57
N ALA A 33 -5.00 -15.20 -2.78
CA ALA A 33 -3.62 -15.45 -3.21
C ALA A 33 -3.53 -16.40 -4.41
N ALA A 34 -4.40 -17.40 -4.49
CA ALA A 34 -4.46 -18.33 -5.61
C ALA A 34 -4.77 -17.65 -6.96
N ALA A 35 -5.59 -16.59 -6.93
CA ALA A 35 -5.93 -15.80 -8.13
C ALA A 35 -4.79 -14.87 -8.59
N TYR A 36 -3.86 -14.54 -7.67
CA TYR A 36 -2.70 -13.68 -8.01
C TYR A 36 -1.49 -14.47 -8.48
N GLY A 37 -1.48 -15.80 -8.30
CA GLY A 37 -0.38 -16.67 -8.65
C GLY A 37 0.75 -16.66 -7.62
N ASP A 38 1.63 -17.65 -7.73
CA ASP A 38 2.83 -17.78 -6.88
C ASP A 38 4.07 -17.32 -7.66
N GLY A 39 4.62 -16.19 -7.26
CA GLY A 39 5.87 -15.65 -7.81
C GLY A 39 7.14 -16.26 -7.19
N GLY A 40 7.01 -17.19 -6.25
CA GLY A 40 8.11 -17.81 -5.51
C GLY A 40 8.70 -16.90 -4.42
N VAL A 41 9.65 -17.47 -3.67
CA VAL A 41 10.21 -16.85 -2.45
C VAL A 41 10.82 -15.45 -2.66
N ASN A 42 11.27 -15.14 -3.86
CA ASN A 42 11.90 -13.85 -4.19
C ASN A 42 10.95 -12.87 -4.88
N ALA A 43 9.66 -13.17 -4.98
CA ALA A 43 8.70 -12.31 -5.68
C ALA A 43 8.65 -10.89 -5.09
N LEU A 44 8.53 -10.77 -3.77
CA LEU A 44 8.51 -9.47 -3.09
C LEU A 44 9.83 -8.71 -3.29
N VAL A 45 10.98 -9.40 -3.23
CA VAL A 45 12.29 -8.77 -3.49
C VAL A 45 12.32 -8.14 -4.87
N ARG A 46 11.90 -8.89 -5.91
CA ARG A 46 11.83 -8.39 -7.29
C ARG A 46 10.86 -7.22 -7.43
N ALA A 47 9.70 -7.27 -6.75
CA ALA A 47 8.72 -6.18 -6.79
C ALA A 47 9.28 -4.88 -6.19
N LEU A 48 9.97 -4.96 -5.05
CA LEU A 48 10.61 -3.78 -4.44
C LEU A 48 11.73 -3.22 -5.33
N ASP A 49 12.51 -4.08 -5.98
CA ASP A 49 13.54 -3.65 -6.92
C ASP A 49 12.94 -2.99 -8.17
N LEU A 50 11.80 -3.49 -8.68
CA LEU A 50 11.07 -2.85 -9.78
C LEU A 50 10.63 -1.43 -9.41
N PHE A 51 10.06 -1.22 -8.22
CA PHE A 51 9.66 0.13 -7.79
C PHE A 51 10.84 1.09 -7.63
N LEU A 52 12.00 0.60 -7.19
CA LEU A 52 13.20 1.43 -7.09
C LEU A 52 13.81 1.76 -8.46
N ALA A 53 13.72 0.82 -9.41
CA ALA A 53 14.24 1.00 -10.77
C ALA A 53 13.28 1.81 -11.67
N HIS A 54 11.99 1.77 -11.40
CA HIS A 54 10.92 2.33 -12.24
C HIS A 54 9.95 3.21 -11.43
N PRO A 55 10.39 4.35 -10.89
CA PRO A 55 9.54 5.23 -10.08
C PRO A 55 8.33 5.78 -10.87
N GLU A 56 8.37 5.74 -12.20
CA GLU A 56 7.26 6.13 -13.06
C GLU A 56 6.05 5.20 -13.00
N ILE A 57 6.24 3.91 -12.65
CA ILE A 57 5.12 2.97 -12.51
C ILE A 57 4.44 3.04 -11.14
N GLY A 58 5.16 3.49 -10.11
CA GLY A 58 4.67 3.56 -8.74
C GLY A 58 5.79 3.56 -7.72
N PHE A 59 5.43 3.39 -6.47
CA PHE A 59 6.35 3.36 -5.33
C PHE A 59 5.73 2.65 -4.13
N VAL A 60 6.54 2.30 -3.15
CA VAL A 60 6.06 1.88 -1.83
C VAL A 60 6.11 3.09 -0.90
N TRP A 61 4.97 3.48 -0.35
CA TRP A 61 4.85 4.54 0.65
C TRP A 61 5.01 3.96 2.03
N LEU A 62 5.89 4.52 2.85
CA LEU A 62 6.23 4.00 4.17
C LEU A 62 5.84 4.99 5.26
N ALA A 63 5.51 4.46 6.42
CA ALA A 63 5.44 5.19 7.69
C ALA A 63 6.49 4.61 8.64
N ASP A 64 7.47 5.42 8.99
CA ASP A 64 8.56 5.08 9.88
C ASP A 64 8.43 5.81 11.22
N VAL A 65 8.89 5.19 12.29
CA VAL A 65 8.98 5.78 13.63
C VAL A 65 10.40 5.68 14.15
N ASP A 66 10.83 6.70 14.88
CA ASP A 66 12.08 6.66 15.60
C ASP A 66 11.90 5.84 16.88
N THR A 67 12.79 4.89 17.10
CA THR A 67 12.89 4.06 18.30
C THR A 67 14.29 4.25 18.93
N GLN A 68 14.50 3.69 20.10
CA GLN A 68 15.83 3.70 20.75
C GLN A 68 16.89 2.98 19.90
N ASP A 69 16.48 1.98 19.11
CA ASP A 69 17.34 1.15 18.27
C ASP A 69 17.47 1.66 16.83
N GLY A 70 16.94 2.86 16.54
CA GLY A 70 16.94 3.47 15.21
C GLY A 70 15.53 3.67 14.62
N SER A 71 15.43 3.78 13.30
CA SER A 71 14.15 3.94 12.60
C SER A 71 13.51 2.59 12.30
N GLN A 72 12.21 2.44 12.60
CA GLN A 72 11.42 1.24 12.33
C GLN A 72 10.28 1.56 11.36
N THR A 73 10.16 0.78 10.29
CA THR A 73 9.00 0.83 9.39
C THR A 73 7.80 0.16 10.06
N VAL A 74 6.73 0.92 10.27
CA VAL A 74 5.51 0.48 10.98
C VAL A 74 4.26 0.53 10.13
N GLY A 75 4.32 1.16 8.96
CA GLY A 75 3.25 1.18 7.96
C GLY A 75 3.82 1.12 6.55
N ALA A 76 3.09 0.47 5.65
CA ALA A 76 3.42 0.41 4.23
C ALA A 76 2.15 0.41 3.38
N CYS A 77 2.28 0.93 2.16
CA CYS A 77 1.25 0.93 1.15
C CYS A 77 1.91 0.91 -0.23
N VAL A 78 1.51 -0.02 -1.08
CA VAL A 78 1.96 -0.05 -2.48
C VAL A 78 1.10 0.90 -3.29
N VAL A 79 1.74 1.78 -4.05
CA VAL A 79 1.09 2.80 -4.89
C VAL A 79 1.48 2.57 -6.33
N CYS A 80 0.52 2.25 -7.18
CA CYS A 80 0.72 2.12 -8.63
C CYS A 80 0.07 3.29 -9.36
N ARG A 81 0.71 3.78 -10.43
CA ARG A 81 0.13 4.82 -11.29
C ARG A 81 -0.67 4.20 -12.43
N ALA A 82 -1.80 4.79 -12.75
CA ALA A 82 -2.64 4.39 -13.86
C ALA A 82 -3.18 5.64 -14.59
N VAL A 83 -3.60 5.48 -15.83
CA VAL A 83 -4.25 6.54 -16.61
C VAL A 83 -5.76 6.41 -16.47
N SER A 84 -6.42 7.50 -16.11
CA SER A 84 -7.88 7.60 -16.19
C SER A 84 -8.29 8.20 -17.54
N THR A 85 -8.87 7.39 -18.40
CA THR A 85 -9.32 7.83 -19.72
C THR A 85 -10.47 8.84 -19.62
N SER A 86 -11.34 8.70 -18.63
CA SER A 86 -12.46 9.62 -18.41
C SER A 86 -12.04 11.01 -17.91
N ARG A 87 -10.87 11.10 -17.27
CA ARG A 87 -10.33 12.37 -16.76
C ARG A 87 -9.13 12.89 -17.54
N GLY A 88 -8.49 12.05 -18.36
CA GLY A 88 -7.29 12.41 -19.11
C GLY A 88 -6.07 12.68 -18.19
N THR A 89 -6.02 12.07 -17.00
CA THR A 89 -4.97 12.30 -16.00
C THR A 89 -4.48 11.01 -15.37
N LEU A 90 -3.36 11.09 -14.67
CA LEU A 90 -2.92 10.01 -13.80
C LEU A 90 -3.80 9.89 -12.56
N VAL A 91 -3.98 8.67 -12.11
CA VAL A 91 -4.61 8.28 -10.84
C VAL A 91 -3.72 7.31 -10.11
N ALA A 92 -3.86 7.21 -8.79
CA ALA A 92 -3.16 6.23 -7.97
C ALA A 92 -4.05 5.02 -7.68
N LYS A 93 -3.46 3.83 -7.66
CA LYS A 93 -4.07 2.60 -7.14
C LYS A 93 -3.28 2.14 -5.94
N LEU A 94 -3.97 1.90 -4.82
CA LEU A 94 -3.38 1.37 -3.61
C LEU A 94 -3.57 -0.14 -3.54
N ASP A 95 -2.48 -0.82 -3.25
CA ASP A 95 -2.46 -2.23 -2.89
C ASP A 95 -1.65 -2.43 -1.58
N ASP A 96 -1.84 -3.57 -0.91
CA ASP A 96 -1.05 -4.01 0.24
C ASP A 96 -0.92 -2.95 1.37
N VAL A 97 -2.03 -2.27 1.68
CA VAL A 97 -2.05 -1.26 2.76
C VAL A 97 -2.00 -1.96 4.11
N THR A 98 -0.93 -1.79 4.84
CA THR A 98 -0.72 -2.48 6.12
C THR A 98 -0.08 -1.58 7.18
N VAL A 99 -0.40 -1.89 8.44
CA VAL A 99 0.25 -1.33 9.62
C VAL A 99 0.66 -2.49 10.52
N HIS A 100 1.90 -2.44 10.99
CA HIS A 100 2.46 -3.44 11.91
C HIS A 100 1.52 -3.66 13.11
N PRO A 101 1.20 -4.92 13.51
CA PRO A 101 0.21 -5.22 14.53
C PRO A 101 0.39 -4.44 15.83
N ALA A 102 1.62 -4.30 16.32
CA ALA A 102 1.92 -3.54 17.54
C ALA A 102 1.63 -2.03 17.43
N TRP A 103 1.43 -1.51 16.21
CA TRP A 103 1.19 -0.09 15.94
C TRP A 103 -0.23 0.20 15.44
N GLN A 104 -1.05 -0.82 15.29
CA GLN A 104 -2.46 -0.67 14.93
C GLN A 104 -3.25 0.02 16.07
N GLY A 105 -4.31 0.75 15.71
CA GLY A 105 -5.12 1.50 16.67
C GLY A 105 -4.46 2.78 17.21
N ARG A 106 -3.24 3.12 16.76
CA ARG A 106 -2.48 4.30 17.22
C ARG A 106 -2.47 5.45 16.19
N GLY A 107 -3.37 5.44 15.22
CA GLY A 107 -3.49 6.50 14.21
C GLY A 107 -2.47 6.42 13.06
N VAL A 108 -1.56 5.43 13.04
CA VAL A 108 -0.51 5.29 12.01
C VAL A 108 -1.10 5.24 10.60
N GLY A 109 -2.10 4.38 10.37
CA GLY A 109 -2.72 4.23 9.04
C GLY A 109 -3.39 5.51 8.54
N GLY A 110 -4.10 6.22 9.43
CA GLY A 110 -4.74 7.50 9.09
C GLY A 110 -3.70 8.53 8.67
N ARG A 111 -2.67 8.74 9.50
CA ARG A 111 -1.59 9.67 9.19
C ARG A 111 -0.85 9.29 7.90
N MET A 112 -0.55 8.01 7.71
CA MET A 112 0.12 7.51 6.50
C MET A 112 -0.67 7.85 5.23
N LEU A 113 -1.99 7.65 5.23
CA LEU A 113 -2.84 7.97 4.08
C LEU A 113 -3.06 9.48 3.91
N ASP A 114 -3.15 10.26 4.97
CA ASP A 114 -3.27 11.72 4.87
C ASP A 114 -2.01 12.33 4.24
N GLU A 115 -0.83 11.95 4.70
CA GLU A 115 0.43 12.42 4.11
C GLU A 115 0.62 11.90 2.66
N LEU A 116 0.18 10.66 2.35
CA LEU A 116 0.17 10.16 0.98
C LEU A 116 -0.75 10.99 0.07
N ARG A 117 -1.93 11.38 0.54
CA ARG A 117 -2.87 12.23 -0.22
C ARG A 117 -2.24 13.56 -0.60
N GLU A 118 -1.56 14.21 0.35
CA GLU A 118 -0.86 15.47 0.07
C GLU A 118 0.29 15.28 -0.93
N HIS A 119 1.07 14.20 -0.78
CA HIS A 119 2.12 13.85 -1.72
C HIS A 119 1.57 13.64 -3.13
N LEU A 120 0.53 12.83 -3.29
CA LEU A 120 -0.09 12.56 -4.59
C LEU A 120 -0.74 13.81 -5.22
N ARG A 121 -1.35 14.69 -4.40
CA ARG A 121 -1.87 15.98 -4.88
C ARG A 121 -0.76 16.87 -5.43
N SER A 122 0.40 16.90 -4.78
CA SER A 122 1.55 17.66 -5.26
C SER A 122 2.08 17.18 -6.61
N GLU A 123 1.83 15.90 -6.94
CA GLU A 123 2.12 15.29 -8.25
C GLU A 123 0.99 15.48 -9.28
N GLY A 124 -0.09 16.17 -8.94
CA GLY A 124 -1.26 16.38 -9.82
C GLY A 124 -2.20 15.18 -9.90
N ILE A 125 -2.06 14.17 -9.05
CA ILE A 125 -2.96 13.02 -8.98
C ILE A 125 -4.24 13.43 -8.23
N THR A 126 -5.40 13.17 -8.84
CA THR A 126 -6.69 13.67 -8.36
C THR A 126 -7.64 12.59 -7.84
N ARG A 127 -7.26 11.32 -7.97
CA ARG A 127 -8.05 10.17 -7.47
C ARG A 127 -7.15 9.07 -6.97
N ILE A 128 -7.58 8.42 -5.90
CA ILE A 128 -6.98 7.22 -5.35
C ILE A 128 -8.04 6.12 -5.37
N ASP A 129 -7.73 5.00 -6.02
CA ASP A 129 -8.54 3.79 -6.03
C ASP A 129 -7.89 2.74 -5.12
N CYS A 130 -8.68 1.92 -4.43
CA CYS A 130 -8.18 0.76 -3.70
C CYS A 130 -9.14 -0.42 -3.77
N GLY A 131 -8.62 -1.63 -3.68
CA GLY A 131 -9.40 -2.85 -3.49
C GLY A 131 -9.54 -3.18 -2.01
N CYS A 132 -10.74 -3.63 -1.60
CA CYS A 132 -10.98 -4.11 -0.25
C CYS A 132 -11.95 -5.29 -0.29
N HIS A 133 -11.60 -6.39 0.39
CA HIS A 133 -12.50 -7.53 0.54
C HIS A 133 -13.76 -7.11 1.30
N ARG A 134 -14.94 -7.58 0.85
CA ARG A 134 -16.22 -7.25 1.50
C ARG A 134 -16.28 -7.67 2.97
N ASP A 135 -15.69 -8.82 3.30
CA ASP A 135 -15.68 -9.38 4.65
C ASP A 135 -14.65 -8.71 5.56
N ASN A 136 -13.79 -7.84 5.00
CA ASN A 136 -12.83 -7.07 5.77
C ASN A 136 -13.45 -5.80 6.33
N GLU A 137 -14.41 -5.97 7.26
CA GLU A 137 -15.14 -4.86 7.87
C GLU A 137 -14.23 -3.80 8.50
N ARG A 138 -13.07 -4.22 9.03
CA ARG A 138 -12.12 -3.32 9.65
C ARG A 138 -11.50 -2.37 8.62
N ALA A 139 -11.06 -2.91 7.48
CA ALA A 139 -10.54 -2.11 6.38
C ALA A 139 -11.63 -1.24 5.75
N TRP A 140 -12.85 -1.78 5.55
CA TRP A 140 -13.99 -1.02 5.07
C TRP A 140 -14.27 0.22 5.92
N ARG A 141 -14.39 0.06 7.24
CA ARG A 141 -14.62 1.18 8.17
C ARG A 141 -13.45 2.18 8.16
N PHE A 142 -12.22 1.69 8.00
CA PHE A 142 -11.05 2.54 7.89
C PHE A 142 -11.12 3.40 6.62
N TYR A 143 -11.31 2.79 5.45
CA TYR A 143 -11.39 3.52 4.18
C TYR A 143 -12.56 4.51 4.14
N GLN A 144 -13.74 4.13 4.66
CA GLN A 144 -14.88 5.04 4.76
C GLN A 144 -14.56 6.28 5.62
N ARG A 145 -13.90 6.10 6.76
CA ARG A 145 -13.45 7.24 7.60
C ARG A 145 -12.44 8.12 6.88
N MET A 146 -11.62 7.55 6.02
CA MET A 146 -10.67 8.28 5.17
C MET A 146 -11.32 8.95 3.94
N GLY A 147 -12.65 8.83 3.76
CA GLY A 147 -13.40 9.45 2.69
C GLY A 147 -13.52 8.63 1.40
N PHE A 148 -13.09 7.37 1.40
CA PHE A 148 -13.32 6.47 0.26
C PHE A 148 -14.79 6.07 0.17
N GLN A 149 -15.28 5.95 -1.07
CA GLN A 149 -16.65 5.53 -1.39
C GLN A 149 -16.61 4.21 -2.15
N ALA A 150 -17.55 3.31 -1.84
CA ALA A 150 -17.71 2.06 -2.57
C ALA A 150 -18.20 2.33 -4.00
N LEU A 151 -17.56 1.68 -4.98
CA LEU A 151 -17.92 1.82 -6.39
C LEU A 151 -18.95 0.79 -6.85
N GLY A 152 -19.21 -0.25 -6.06
CA GLY A 152 -20.09 -1.36 -6.43
C GLY A 152 -19.52 -2.28 -7.52
N GLU A 153 -18.20 -2.25 -7.70
CA GLU A 153 -17.47 -3.05 -8.68
C GLU A 153 -16.81 -4.26 -8.02
N GLU A 154 -16.66 -5.35 -8.77
CA GLU A 154 -15.87 -6.53 -8.38
C GLU A 154 -14.51 -6.50 -9.08
N ARG A 155 -13.47 -6.90 -8.36
CA ARG A 155 -12.13 -7.07 -8.94
C ARG A 155 -11.98 -8.50 -9.44
N LEU A 156 -11.59 -8.64 -10.70
CA LEU A 156 -11.35 -9.93 -11.35
C LEU A 156 -9.86 -10.06 -11.70
N ALA A 157 -9.32 -11.29 -11.64
CA ALA A 157 -7.94 -11.58 -12.03
C ALA A 157 -7.92 -12.79 -12.97
N LEU A 158 -7.04 -12.74 -13.97
CA LEU A 158 -6.71 -13.85 -14.87
C LEU A 158 -5.20 -14.02 -14.86
N LEU A 159 -4.73 -15.22 -14.53
CA LEU A 159 -3.33 -15.59 -14.67
C LEU A 159 -2.99 -15.87 -16.15
N LEU A 160 -1.80 -15.41 -16.58
CA LEU A 160 -1.27 -15.58 -17.93
C LEU A 160 -0.15 -16.62 -17.96
#